data_db390a0390c092dc4346ed1f742e18b6
#
_entry.id   db390a0390c092dc4346ed1f742e18b6
#
_cell.length_a   1.000
_cell.length_b   1.000
_cell.length_c   1.000
_cell.angle_alpha   90.00
_cell.angle_beta   90.00
_cell.angle_gamma   90.00
#
_symmetry.space_group_name_H-M   'P 1'
#
loop_
_entity.id
_entity.type
_entity.pdbx_description
1 polymer ?
#
loop_
_entity_poly.entity_id
_entity_poly.type
_entity_poly.pdbx_seq_one_letter_code
_entity_poly.pdbx_strand_id
1 'polypeptide(L)'
;MPFRSDRQKRDPLAITVRFIDSSSGPERPPDHEADSPAALARALLSFEAEFEAQRPEAIVLTDASETALAAALVAAKLVIAVRATEDAIEPAGMNADLIAQLADAYTPSA
;
A
#
# COMPACT_ATOMS: atom_id res chain seq x y z
N MET A 1 -22.32 22.81 -15.55
CA MET A 1 -21.77 22.14 -15.42
C MET A 1 -21.20 22.03 -14.96
N PRO A 2 -21.33 21.88 -15.21
CA PRO A 2 -20.79 21.19 -14.84
C PRO A 2 -20.13 20.89 -14.31
N PHE A 3 -20.22 20.55 -14.27
CA PHE A 3 -19.61 19.73 -13.93
C PHE A 3 -19.03 19.60 -13.38
N ARG A 4 -19.17 19.54 -13.28
CA ARG A 4 -18.58 18.83 -12.90
C ARG A 4 -18.10 18.44 -12.17
N SER A 5 -18.46 18.25 -11.97
CA SER A 5 -17.99 17.42 -11.37
C SER A 5 -17.65 16.85 -11.14
N ASP A 6 -18.11 16.70 -11.53
CA ASP A 6 -17.75 15.72 -11.48
C ASP A 6 -16.95 15.51 -11.47
N ARG A 7 -16.94 16.17 -11.86
CA ARG A 7 -16.15 15.56 -12.01
C ARG A 7 -15.49 14.94 -11.35
N GLN A 8 -15.64 15.11 -10.89
CA GLN A 8 -15.22 14.15 -10.32
C GLN A 8 -15.65 12.94 -10.64
N LYS A 9 -16.37 12.95 -11.31
CA LYS A 9 -16.79 11.73 -11.80
C LYS A 9 -15.66 11.08 -12.47
N ARG A 10 -15.39 9.88 -12.07
CA ARG A 10 -14.26 9.18 -12.57
C ARG A 10 -14.51 8.64 -13.97
N ASP A 11 -13.49 8.71 -14.79
CA ASP A 11 -13.48 8.02 -16.04
C ASP A 11 -13.58 6.51 -15.75
N PRO A 12 -14.56 5.78 -16.30
CA PRO A 12 -14.68 4.37 -15.98
C PRO A 12 -13.50 3.53 -16.45
N LEU A 13 -12.67 4.03 -17.34
CA LEU A 13 -11.48 3.32 -17.77
C LEU A 13 -10.25 3.65 -16.92
N ALA A 14 -10.36 4.62 -16.02
CA ALA A 14 -9.23 4.98 -15.18
C ALA A 14 -9.04 3.96 -14.08
N ILE A 15 -7.78 3.66 -13.77
CA ILE A 15 -7.42 2.75 -12.71
C ILE A 15 -6.93 3.58 -11.53
N THR A 16 -7.53 3.35 -10.36
CA THR A 16 -7.11 4.02 -9.14
C THR A 16 -5.90 3.29 -8.57
N VAL A 17 -4.77 3.95 -8.56
CA VAL A 17 -3.53 3.36 -8.07
C VAL A 17 -3.03 4.21 -6.91
N ARG A 18 -2.69 3.55 -5.81
CA ARG A 18 -2.18 4.21 -4.62
C ARG A 18 -0.71 3.85 -4.46
N PHE A 19 0.17 4.85 -4.46
CA PHE A 19 1.59 4.65 -4.25
C PHE A 19 1.88 4.72 -2.75
N ILE A 20 2.65 3.75 -2.26
CA ILE A 20 2.88 3.57 -0.83
C ILE A 20 4.38 3.58 -0.56
N ASP A 21 4.80 4.39 0.40
CA ASP A 21 6.18 4.38 0.89
C ASP A 21 6.15 4.61 2.41
N SER A 22 7.31 4.84 3.00
CA SER A 22 7.41 4.96 4.46
C SER A 22 6.63 6.14 5.01
N SER A 23 6.32 7.13 4.18
CA SER A 23 5.57 8.31 4.63
C SER A 23 4.07 8.14 4.51
N SER A 24 3.60 7.02 3.97
CA SER A 24 2.17 6.83 3.69
C SER A 24 1.38 6.37 4.90
N GLY A 25 2.04 5.88 5.93
CA GLY A 25 1.36 5.34 7.08
C GLY A 25 1.09 6.38 8.14
N PRO A 26 0.57 5.95 9.29
CA PRO A 26 0.27 6.88 10.36
C PRO A 26 1.55 7.44 10.97
N GLU A 27 1.40 8.62 11.56
CA GLU A 27 2.50 9.27 12.24
C GLU A 27 2.91 8.46 13.45
N ARG A 28 4.22 8.34 13.68
CA ARG A 28 4.73 7.58 14.81
C ARG A 28 5.18 8.50 15.91
N PRO A 29 5.04 8.09 17.18
CA PRO A 29 5.66 8.85 18.26
C PRO A 29 7.16 8.94 18.06
N PRO A 30 7.78 10.06 18.47
CA PRO A 30 9.20 10.26 18.19
C PRO A 30 10.14 9.22 18.81
N ASP A 31 9.74 8.61 19.91
CA ASP A 31 10.59 7.65 20.57
C ASP A 31 10.35 6.21 20.15
N HIS A 32 9.50 5.99 19.17
CA HIS A 32 9.24 4.65 18.68
C HIS A 32 10.15 4.32 17.52
N GLU A 33 10.56 3.06 17.48
CA GLU A 33 11.33 2.58 16.36
C GLU A 33 10.45 2.41 15.13
N ALA A 34 11.03 2.68 13.98
CA ALA A 34 10.28 2.66 12.74
C ALA A 34 9.77 1.26 12.40
N ASP A 35 10.53 0.23 12.78
CA ASP A 35 10.23 -1.13 12.34
C ASP A 35 9.88 -2.03 13.51
N SER A 36 9.12 -1.53 14.45
CA SER A 36 8.67 -2.33 15.57
C SER A 36 7.35 -3.03 15.23
N PRO A 37 7.05 -4.12 15.97
CA PRO A 37 5.72 -4.75 15.79
C PRO A 37 4.57 -3.80 16.07
N ALA A 38 4.73 -2.88 17.00
CA ALA A 38 3.68 -1.91 17.27
C ALA A 38 3.46 -0.97 16.10
N ALA A 39 4.55 -0.56 15.44
CA ALA A 39 4.42 0.28 14.25
C ALA A 39 3.72 -0.47 13.14
N LEU A 40 4.04 -1.75 12.95
CA LEU A 40 3.37 -2.56 11.96
C LEU A 40 1.88 -2.68 12.26
N ALA A 41 1.52 -2.92 13.51
CA ALA A 41 0.13 -3.06 13.89
C ALA A 41 -0.66 -1.79 13.62
N ARG A 42 -0.08 -0.63 13.96
CA ARG A 42 -0.76 0.64 13.71
C ARG A 42 -0.95 0.87 12.22
N ALA A 43 0.07 0.55 11.42
CA ALA A 43 -0.03 0.73 9.98
C ALA A 43 -1.08 -0.21 9.39
N LEU A 44 -1.16 -1.45 9.87
CA LEU A 44 -2.18 -2.38 9.39
C LEU A 44 -3.58 -1.83 9.62
N LEU A 45 -3.86 -1.33 10.81
CA LEU A 45 -5.17 -0.79 11.12
C LEU A 45 -5.48 0.45 10.29
N SER A 46 -4.48 1.30 10.10
CA SER A 46 -4.65 2.52 9.32
C SER A 46 -4.99 2.20 7.87
N PHE A 47 -4.25 1.28 7.26
CA PHE A 47 -4.51 0.94 5.87
C PHE A 47 -5.80 0.17 5.69
N GLU A 48 -6.17 -0.65 6.67
CA GLU A 48 -7.45 -1.33 6.59
C GLU A 48 -8.59 -0.31 6.51
N ALA A 49 -8.56 0.69 7.38
CA ALA A 49 -9.59 1.71 7.37
C ALA A 49 -9.58 2.52 6.07
N GLU A 50 -8.38 2.88 5.60
CA GLU A 50 -8.26 3.68 4.39
C GLU A 50 -8.77 2.92 3.18
N PHE A 51 -8.37 1.66 3.03
CA PHE A 51 -8.72 0.89 1.84
C PHE A 51 -10.18 0.46 1.85
N GLU A 52 -10.78 0.34 3.03
CA GLU A 52 -12.22 0.08 3.08
C GLU A 52 -13.03 1.32 2.76
N ALA A 53 -12.51 2.49 3.11
CA ALA A 53 -13.19 3.74 2.80
C ALA A 53 -13.06 4.11 1.33
N GLN A 54 -11.87 3.94 0.77
CA GLN A 54 -11.60 4.27 -0.63
C GLN A 54 -10.71 3.19 -1.21
N ARG A 55 -11.33 2.17 -1.75
CA ARG A 55 -10.63 0.99 -2.21
C ARG A 55 -9.90 1.27 -3.53
N PRO A 56 -8.57 1.19 -3.55
CA PRO A 56 -7.83 1.31 -4.81
C PRO A 56 -7.92 0.01 -5.59
N GLU A 57 -7.69 0.08 -6.88
CA GLU A 57 -7.63 -1.13 -7.69
C GLU A 57 -6.28 -1.81 -7.58
N ALA A 58 -5.24 -1.03 -7.28
CA ALA A 58 -3.91 -1.56 -7.10
C ALA A 58 -3.14 -0.63 -6.19
N ILE A 59 -2.18 -1.19 -5.45
CA ILE A 59 -1.20 -0.39 -4.75
C ILE A 59 0.18 -0.69 -5.33
N VAL A 60 1.06 0.31 -5.28
CA VAL A 60 2.42 0.19 -5.74
C VAL A 60 3.33 0.55 -4.57
N LEU A 61 4.15 -0.42 -4.14
CA LEU A 61 5.07 -0.21 -3.03
C LEU A 61 6.38 0.29 -3.60
N THR A 62 6.88 1.39 -3.06
CA THR A 62 8.06 2.03 -3.61
C THR A 62 9.26 1.98 -2.69
N ASP A 63 9.14 1.35 -1.51
CA ASP A 63 10.28 1.06 -0.66
C ASP A 63 9.97 -0.17 0.16
N ALA A 64 10.97 -0.65 0.92
CA ALA A 64 10.84 -1.85 1.72
C ALA A 64 10.62 -1.50 3.20
N SER A 65 9.80 -0.50 3.45
CA SER A 65 9.52 -0.08 4.82
C SER A 65 8.47 -0.97 5.47
N GLU A 66 8.39 -0.87 6.79
CA GLU A 66 7.33 -1.54 7.52
C GLU A 66 5.97 -1.06 7.07
N THR A 67 5.87 0.23 6.75
CA THR A 67 4.63 0.82 6.25
C THR A 67 4.22 0.17 4.93
N ALA A 68 5.16 -0.01 4.02
CA ALA A 68 4.87 -0.65 2.74
C ALA A 68 4.45 -2.10 2.95
N LEU A 69 5.11 -2.81 3.85
CA LEU A 69 4.73 -4.19 4.14
C LEU A 69 3.31 -4.26 4.69
N ALA A 70 2.96 -3.34 5.60
CA ALA A 70 1.62 -3.32 6.16
C ALA A 70 0.57 -3.10 5.08
N ALA A 71 0.82 -2.16 4.17
CA ALA A 71 -0.12 -1.91 3.08
C ALA A 71 -0.27 -3.14 2.19
N ALA A 72 0.83 -3.84 1.93
CA ALA A 72 0.79 -5.04 1.10
C ALA A 72 -0.06 -6.12 1.74
N LEU A 73 0.10 -6.32 3.05
CA LEU A 73 -0.67 -7.35 3.76
C LEU A 73 -2.17 -7.03 3.75
N VAL A 74 -2.52 -5.77 3.99
CA VAL A 74 -3.93 -5.37 3.97
C VAL A 74 -4.50 -5.54 2.57
N ALA A 75 -3.77 -5.09 1.56
CA ALA A 75 -4.24 -5.18 0.18
C ALA A 75 -4.44 -6.64 -0.22
N ALA A 76 -3.52 -7.51 0.16
CA ALA A 76 -3.66 -8.94 -0.16
C ALA A 76 -4.92 -9.52 0.48
N LYS A 77 -5.18 -9.16 1.74
CA LYS A 77 -6.36 -9.64 2.43
C LYS A 77 -7.65 -9.12 1.81
N LEU A 78 -7.63 -7.92 1.27
CA LEU A 78 -8.81 -7.32 0.65
C LEU A 78 -8.90 -7.61 -0.85
N VAL A 79 -7.98 -8.41 -1.37
CA VAL A 79 -7.94 -8.80 -2.78
C VAL A 79 -7.71 -7.57 -3.68
N ILE A 80 -6.84 -6.68 -3.24
CA ILE A 80 -6.40 -5.54 -4.02
C ILE A 80 -5.05 -5.91 -4.62
N ALA A 81 -4.84 -5.60 -5.89
CA ALA A 81 -3.59 -5.94 -6.57
C ALA A 81 -2.40 -5.25 -5.91
N VAL A 82 -1.30 -5.98 -5.75
CA VAL A 82 -0.09 -5.49 -5.10
C VAL A 82 1.04 -5.50 -6.12
N ARG A 83 1.67 -4.35 -6.31
CA ARG A 83 2.83 -4.21 -7.18
C ARG A 83 3.98 -3.62 -6.38
N ALA A 84 5.20 -3.84 -6.83
CA ALA A 84 6.37 -3.36 -6.13
C ALA A 84 7.41 -2.92 -7.13
N THR A 85 8.08 -1.80 -6.82
CA THR A 85 9.22 -1.35 -7.60
C THR A 85 10.47 -2.08 -7.12
N GLU A 86 11.57 -1.89 -7.84
CA GLU A 86 12.83 -2.49 -7.43
C GLU A 86 13.25 -2.03 -6.04
N ASP A 87 12.98 -0.77 -5.72
CA ASP A 87 13.36 -0.24 -4.40
C ASP A 87 12.61 -0.93 -3.28
N ALA A 88 11.51 -1.57 -3.56
CA ALA A 88 10.75 -2.29 -2.54
C ALA A 88 11.20 -3.73 -2.38
N ILE A 89 11.82 -4.34 -3.38
CA ILE A 89 12.09 -5.78 -3.34
C ILE A 89 13.58 -6.11 -3.39
N GLU A 90 14.44 -5.19 -3.83
CA GLU A 90 15.86 -5.49 -3.93
C GLU A 90 16.65 -5.35 -2.64
N PRO A 91 16.29 -4.48 -1.70
CA PRO A 91 17.03 -4.40 -0.45
C PRO A 91 17.01 -5.74 0.28
N ALA A 92 18.11 -6.03 0.97
CA ALA A 92 18.18 -7.24 1.79
C ALA A 92 17.30 -7.05 3.02
N GLY A 93 16.62 -8.11 3.44
CA GLY A 93 15.85 -8.06 4.66
C GLY A 93 14.49 -8.70 4.51
N MET A 94 13.84 -8.90 5.65
CA MET A 94 12.58 -9.60 5.71
C MET A 94 11.47 -8.82 5.00
N ASN A 95 11.45 -7.50 5.16
CA ASN A 95 10.38 -6.73 4.55
C ASN A 95 10.40 -6.86 3.03
N ALA A 96 11.57 -6.71 2.42
CA ALA A 96 11.67 -6.82 0.97
C ALA A 96 11.31 -8.23 0.51
N ASP A 97 11.73 -9.26 1.25
CA ASP A 97 11.40 -10.62 0.90
C ASP A 97 9.89 -10.86 0.93
N LEU A 98 9.23 -10.39 1.97
CA LEU A 98 7.79 -10.57 2.09
C LEU A 98 7.04 -9.76 1.04
N ILE A 99 7.49 -8.52 0.79
CA ILE A 99 6.87 -7.69 -0.23
C ILE A 99 6.98 -8.36 -1.60
N ALA A 100 8.15 -8.93 -1.91
CA ALA A 100 8.33 -9.60 -3.19
C ALA A 100 7.37 -10.77 -3.34
N GLN A 101 7.19 -11.54 -2.28
CA GLN A 101 6.26 -12.67 -2.33
C GLN A 101 4.81 -12.19 -2.50
N LEU A 102 4.42 -11.14 -1.81
CA LEU A 102 3.07 -10.63 -1.90
C LEU A 102 2.81 -10.03 -3.28
N ALA A 103 3.78 -9.29 -3.82
CA ALA A 103 3.61 -8.70 -5.15
C ALA A 103 3.50 -9.78 -6.21
N ASP A 104 4.31 -10.84 -6.10
CA ASP A 104 4.26 -11.93 -7.07
C ASP A 104 2.92 -12.65 -7.02
N ALA A 105 2.39 -12.88 -5.81
CA ALA A 105 1.16 -13.63 -5.65
C ALA A 105 -0.08 -12.81 -6.03
N TYR A 106 -0.03 -11.49 -5.87
CA TYR A 106 -1.23 -10.66 -5.99
C TYR A 106 -1.11 -9.61 -7.07
N THR A 107 -0.15 -9.74 -7.99
CA THR A 107 -0.08 -8.87 -9.15
C THR A 107 -0.90 -9.51 -10.27
N PRO A 108 -1.80 -8.76 -10.88
CA PRO A 108 -2.59 -9.34 -11.97
C PRO A 108 -1.69 -9.73 -13.13
N SER A 109 -2.07 -10.79 -13.81
CA SER A 109 -1.37 -11.21 -15.00
C SER A 109 -1.50 -10.17 -16.09
N ALA A 110 -0.44 -10.01 -16.85
CA ALA A 110 -0.48 -9.07 -17.98
C ALA A 110 -1.39 -9.55 -19.08
#